data_39d190ac114689b96d258028e602ebf2
#
_entry.id   39d190ac114689b96d258028e602ebf2
#
_cell.length_a   1.000
_cell.length_b   1.000
_cell.length_c   1.000
_cell.angle_alpha   90.00
_cell.angle_beta   90.00
_cell.angle_gamma   90.00
#
_symmetry.space_group_name_H-M   'P 1'
#
loop_
_entity.id
_entity.type
_entity.pdbx_description
1 polymer ?
#
loop_
_entity_poly.entity_id
_entity_poly.type
_entity_poly.pdbx_seq_one_letter_code
_entity_poly.pdbx_strand_id
1 'polypeptide(L)'
;IKKLFPNTYGMPIVTFEKSNEEKAMPVMNVGVILSGGQAPGGHNVIAGLFDGIKAHNADSRLYGFILGPGGLIDHKYMELTADIIDEYRNTGGFDMIGSGRTKLETKEQFDKGLQILKELDIKALVIIGGDDSNTNACVLAEYYKAIGAGVQVIGCPKTIDGDLKNAQIETSFGFDTACKVYSEVIGNIQRDCNSAQKYWHFIKLMGRSASHIALECALQTQPNVCIISEEVEEKNMSLDDIVTYVAGIVAKRAAEGNNFGTVLIPEGLIEFVPAMKRLIAELNDFLAKHDAEFKMIKKSEQRAYIISKLTKENSDLYASLPEGVARQLSLDRDCLLYT
;
A
#
# COMPACT_ATOMS: atom_id res chain seq x y z
N ILE A 1 -19.06 8.69 -5.58
CA ILE A 1 -18.90 8.02 -4.27
C ILE A 1 -20.25 7.90 -3.55
N LYS A 2 -20.99 9.00 -3.30
CA LYS A 2 -22.28 8.99 -2.58
C LYS A 2 -23.31 7.95 -3.11
N LYS A 3 -23.36 7.72 -4.43
CA LYS A 3 -24.25 6.71 -5.04
C LYS A 3 -23.79 5.27 -4.75
N LEU A 4 -22.50 5.05 -4.54
CA LEU A 4 -21.93 3.73 -4.28
C LEU A 4 -21.95 3.37 -2.79
N PHE A 5 -21.94 4.38 -1.92
CA PHE A 5 -21.92 4.24 -0.48
C PHE A 5 -23.05 5.02 0.19
N PRO A 6 -24.33 4.71 -0.11
CA PRO A 6 -25.46 5.49 0.38
C PRO A 6 -25.67 5.42 1.89
N ASN A 7 -25.20 4.35 2.55
CA ASN A 7 -25.39 4.12 3.99
C ASN A 7 -24.21 4.60 4.85
N THR A 8 -23.02 4.74 4.26
CA THR A 8 -21.81 5.11 5.01
C THR A 8 -21.25 6.47 4.61
N TYR A 9 -21.56 6.97 3.41
CA TYR A 9 -21.10 8.28 2.96
C TYR A 9 -21.69 9.42 3.81
N GLY A 10 -20.81 10.27 4.32
CA GLY A 10 -21.22 11.44 5.10
C GLY A 10 -21.63 11.11 6.55
N MET A 11 -21.25 9.94 7.05
CA MET A 11 -21.37 9.66 8.48
C MET A 11 -20.53 10.66 9.29
N PRO A 12 -20.98 11.05 10.50
CA PRO A 12 -20.23 11.97 11.35
C PRO A 12 -18.91 11.33 11.78
N ILE A 13 -17.91 12.20 11.97
CA ILE A 13 -16.65 11.79 12.61
C ILE A 13 -16.94 11.58 14.09
N VAL A 14 -16.56 10.41 14.60
CA VAL A 14 -16.70 10.08 16.03
C VAL A 14 -15.53 10.70 16.78
N THR A 15 -15.84 11.48 17.82
CA THR A 15 -14.87 12.01 18.77
C THR A 15 -15.11 11.41 20.14
N PHE A 16 -14.03 11.15 20.88
CA PHE A 16 -14.13 10.63 22.25
C PHE A 16 -13.85 11.74 23.25
N GLU A 17 -14.73 11.87 24.23
CA GLU A 17 -14.57 12.82 25.31
C GLU A 17 -14.52 12.07 26.65
N LYS A 18 -13.81 12.66 27.63
CA LYS A 18 -13.73 12.07 28.96
C LYS A 18 -15.12 12.07 29.59
N SER A 19 -15.63 10.87 29.92
CA SER A 19 -16.88 10.72 30.67
C SER A 19 -16.60 10.77 32.18
N ASN A 20 -17.51 11.39 32.92
CA ASN A 20 -17.54 11.33 34.37
C ASN A 20 -18.40 10.17 34.90
N GLU A 21 -19.03 9.42 34.02
CA GLU A 21 -19.85 8.26 34.36
C GLU A 21 -19.13 6.96 34.06
N GLU A 22 -18.93 6.12 35.05
CA GLU A 22 -18.51 4.73 34.84
C GLU A 22 -19.74 3.91 34.43
N LYS A 23 -19.80 3.49 33.17
CA LYS A 23 -20.82 2.58 32.68
C LYS A 23 -20.20 1.21 32.47
N ALA A 24 -20.85 0.17 32.98
CA ALA A 24 -20.49 -1.20 32.63
C ALA A 24 -20.66 -1.39 31.12
N MET A 25 -19.55 -1.69 30.43
CA MET A 25 -19.58 -1.94 28.98
C MET A 25 -20.01 -3.38 28.72
N PRO A 26 -20.83 -3.62 27.69
CA PRO A 26 -21.21 -4.97 27.31
C PRO A 26 -19.99 -5.76 26.80
N VAL A 27 -20.10 -7.10 26.85
CA VAL A 27 -19.14 -7.97 26.17
C VAL A 27 -19.14 -7.64 24.68
N MET A 28 -17.96 -7.42 24.12
CA MET A 28 -17.76 -7.09 22.71
C MET A 28 -16.66 -7.96 22.12
N ASN A 29 -17.04 -8.98 21.37
CA ASN A 29 -16.07 -9.75 20.61
C ASN A 29 -15.68 -8.99 19.34
N VAL A 30 -14.39 -8.96 19.06
CA VAL A 30 -13.80 -8.25 17.92
C VAL A 30 -13.02 -9.23 17.06
N GLY A 31 -13.17 -9.10 15.74
CA GLY A 31 -12.32 -9.77 14.76
C GLY A 31 -11.25 -8.83 14.20
N VAL A 32 -10.07 -9.34 13.92
CA VAL A 32 -8.98 -8.56 13.30
C VAL A 32 -8.39 -9.30 12.11
N ILE A 33 -8.09 -8.53 11.07
CA ILE A 33 -7.48 -9.00 9.82
C ILE A 33 -6.27 -8.14 9.51
N LEU A 34 -5.13 -8.78 9.21
CA LEU A 34 -3.97 -8.14 8.59
C LEU A 34 -4.05 -8.32 7.07
N SER A 35 -4.12 -7.24 6.31
CA SER A 35 -4.34 -7.28 4.86
C SER A 35 -3.25 -6.53 4.10
N GLY A 36 -2.78 -7.15 3.01
CA GLY A 36 -1.75 -6.58 2.14
C GLY A 36 -0.32 -6.88 2.59
N GLY A 37 0.63 -6.07 2.16
CA GLY A 37 2.04 -6.19 2.52
C GLY A 37 2.30 -5.86 3.98
N GLN A 38 3.35 -6.47 4.54
CA GLN A 38 3.80 -6.21 5.90
C GLN A 38 4.24 -4.75 6.08
N ALA A 39 3.96 -4.21 7.27
CA ALA A 39 4.56 -2.96 7.75
C ALA A 39 4.84 -3.08 9.26
N PRO A 40 5.92 -2.47 9.78
CA PRO A 40 6.22 -2.48 11.20
C PRO A 40 5.11 -1.76 11.99
N GLY A 41 4.47 -2.47 12.93
CA GLY A 41 3.41 -1.93 13.79
C GLY A 41 2.10 -2.73 13.82
N GLY A 42 1.94 -3.73 12.96
CA GLY A 42 0.72 -4.55 12.93
C GLY A 42 0.41 -5.23 14.26
N HIS A 43 1.39 -5.87 14.86
CA HIS A 43 1.24 -6.49 16.19
C HIS A 43 0.88 -5.48 17.28
N ASN A 44 1.40 -4.26 17.18
CA ASN A 44 1.10 -3.19 18.15
C ASN A 44 -0.37 -2.75 18.06
N VAL A 45 -0.95 -2.70 16.85
CA VAL A 45 -2.37 -2.41 16.67
C VAL A 45 -3.22 -3.52 17.27
N ILE A 46 -2.85 -4.79 17.03
CA ILE A 46 -3.57 -5.94 17.60
C ILE A 46 -3.47 -5.94 19.13
N ALA A 47 -2.27 -5.69 19.69
CA ALA A 47 -2.09 -5.59 21.14
C ALA A 47 -2.92 -4.46 21.75
N GLY A 48 -2.94 -3.28 21.10
CA GLY A 48 -3.76 -2.15 21.53
C GLY A 48 -5.27 -2.45 21.48
N LEU A 49 -5.74 -3.18 20.45
CA LEU A 49 -7.12 -3.66 20.38
C LEU A 49 -7.44 -4.61 21.52
N PHE A 50 -6.55 -5.57 21.79
CA PHE A 50 -6.71 -6.54 22.88
C PHE A 50 -6.81 -5.82 24.23
N ASP A 51 -5.85 -4.96 24.52
CA ASP A 51 -5.82 -4.19 25.78
C ASP A 51 -7.07 -3.32 25.93
N GLY A 52 -7.48 -2.63 24.85
CA GLY A 52 -8.66 -1.78 24.84
C GLY A 52 -9.96 -2.54 25.13
N ILE A 53 -10.23 -3.67 24.43
CA ILE A 53 -11.45 -4.44 24.66
C ILE A 53 -11.47 -5.11 26.06
N LYS A 54 -10.31 -5.55 26.56
CA LYS A 54 -10.18 -6.12 27.90
C LYS A 54 -10.36 -5.10 29.00
N ALA A 55 -9.88 -3.87 28.80
CA ALA A 55 -10.09 -2.77 29.73
C ALA A 55 -11.57 -2.37 29.82
N HIS A 56 -12.33 -2.48 28.72
CA HIS A 56 -13.76 -2.21 28.73
C HIS A 56 -14.58 -3.35 29.36
N ASN A 57 -14.26 -4.60 29.00
CA ASN A 57 -14.90 -5.77 29.56
C ASN A 57 -13.98 -6.99 29.44
N ALA A 58 -13.58 -7.56 30.57
CA ALA A 58 -12.64 -8.68 30.64
C ALA A 58 -13.12 -9.95 29.91
N ASP A 59 -14.46 -10.13 29.78
CA ASP A 59 -15.05 -11.29 29.09
C ASP A 59 -15.05 -11.14 27.56
N SER A 60 -14.72 -9.94 27.02
CA SER A 60 -14.60 -9.71 25.59
C SER A 60 -13.45 -10.52 24.99
N ARG A 61 -13.62 -10.97 23.76
CA ARG A 61 -12.63 -11.80 23.05
C ARG A 61 -12.15 -11.12 21.77
N LEU A 62 -10.87 -11.34 21.44
CA LEU A 62 -10.28 -10.93 20.17
C LEU A 62 -9.98 -12.16 19.32
N TYR A 63 -10.46 -12.18 18.08
CA TYR A 63 -10.22 -13.25 17.12
C TYR A 63 -9.39 -12.74 15.95
N GLY A 64 -8.27 -13.40 15.68
CA GLY A 64 -7.44 -13.12 14.50
C GLY A 64 -7.76 -14.05 13.35
N PHE A 65 -8.09 -13.51 12.17
CA PHE A 65 -8.30 -14.30 10.95
C PHE A 65 -6.97 -14.57 10.25
N ILE A 66 -6.66 -15.85 10.05
CA ILE A 66 -5.37 -16.33 9.59
C ILE A 66 -5.16 -16.03 8.09
N LEU A 67 -3.99 -15.49 7.73
CA LEU A 67 -3.60 -15.17 6.36
C LEU A 67 -4.54 -14.18 5.66
N GLY A 68 -5.02 -13.21 6.42
CA GLY A 68 -5.75 -12.06 5.88
C GLY A 68 -7.24 -12.33 5.61
N PRO A 69 -7.85 -11.61 4.65
CA PRO A 69 -9.28 -11.73 4.35
C PRO A 69 -9.70 -13.11 3.88
N GLY A 70 -8.79 -13.93 3.34
CA GLY A 70 -9.04 -15.33 3.02
C GLY A 70 -9.44 -16.14 4.24
N GLY A 71 -8.82 -15.90 5.39
CA GLY A 71 -9.17 -16.57 6.65
C GLY A 71 -10.60 -16.33 7.09
N LEU A 72 -11.15 -15.14 6.80
CA LEU A 72 -12.56 -14.85 7.09
C LEU A 72 -13.50 -15.72 6.22
N ILE A 73 -13.20 -15.90 4.93
CA ILE A 73 -14.01 -16.70 4.01
C ILE A 73 -13.88 -18.19 4.29
N ASP A 74 -12.65 -18.63 4.63
CA ASP A 74 -12.32 -20.04 4.85
C ASP A 74 -12.58 -20.50 6.29
N HIS A 75 -13.10 -19.60 7.16
CA HIS A 75 -13.34 -19.83 8.59
C HIS A 75 -12.06 -20.28 9.32
N LYS A 76 -10.91 -19.73 8.95
CA LYS A 76 -9.60 -19.96 9.59
C LYS A 76 -9.29 -18.82 10.52
N TYR A 77 -9.37 -19.07 11.80
CA TYR A 77 -9.16 -18.07 12.85
C TYR A 77 -8.54 -18.68 14.09
N MET A 78 -8.05 -17.84 14.97
CA MET A 78 -7.64 -18.20 16.32
C MET A 78 -8.11 -17.15 17.32
N GLU A 79 -8.38 -17.54 18.55
CA GLU A 79 -8.58 -16.62 19.65
C GLU A 79 -7.21 -16.09 20.09
N LEU A 80 -7.08 -14.79 20.16
CA LEU A 80 -5.85 -14.10 20.60
C LEU A 80 -5.93 -13.91 22.11
N THR A 81 -5.22 -14.77 22.85
CA THR A 81 -5.13 -14.75 24.32
C THR A 81 -4.00 -13.82 24.78
N ALA A 82 -3.98 -13.49 26.09
CA ALA A 82 -2.93 -12.65 26.67
C ALA A 82 -1.53 -13.22 26.40
N ASP A 83 -1.35 -14.54 26.54
CA ASP A 83 -0.06 -15.19 26.30
C ASP A 83 0.44 -15.00 24.88
N ILE A 84 -0.45 -15.15 23.88
CA ILE A 84 -0.11 -14.91 22.47
C ILE A 84 0.21 -13.43 22.23
N ILE A 85 -0.59 -12.52 22.76
CA ILE A 85 -0.38 -11.08 22.60
C ILE A 85 0.95 -10.66 23.20
N ASP A 86 1.31 -11.17 24.38
CA ASP A 86 2.52 -10.78 25.08
C ASP A 86 3.79 -11.32 24.38
N GLU A 87 3.71 -12.47 23.70
CA GLU A 87 4.79 -12.98 22.87
C GLU A 87 5.14 -12.02 21.70
N TYR A 88 4.13 -11.39 21.10
CA TYR A 88 4.30 -10.50 19.95
C TYR A 88 4.28 -9.01 20.30
N ARG A 89 4.11 -8.65 21.56
CA ARG A 89 4.06 -7.26 22.00
C ARG A 89 5.35 -6.51 21.64
N ASN A 90 5.20 -5.36 20.94
CA ASN A 90 6.30 -4.52 20.45
C ASN A 90 7.27 -5.19 19.45
N THR A 91 6.92 -6.31 18.86
CA THR A 91 7.73 -6.94 17.80
C THR A 91 7.50 -6.31 16.42
N GLY A 92 6.38 -5.64 16.22
CA GLY A 92 6.11 -4.81 15.04
C GLY A 92 5.65 -5.55 13.78
N GLY A 93 5.67 -6.87 13.73
CA GLY A 93 5.41 -7.65 12.51
C GLY A 93 3.94 -7.90 12.17
N PHE A 94 3.71 -8.84 11.26
CA PHE A 94 2.41 -9.34 10.80
C PHE A 94 2.28 -10.86 10.95
N ASP A 95 3.28 -11.53 11.49
CA ASP A 95 3.41 -12.98 11.54
C ASP A 95 2.56 -13.64 12.64
N MET A 96 2.05 -12.90 13.63
CA MET A 96 1.14 -13.43 14.64
C MET A 96 -0.06 -14.18 14.01
N ILE A 97 -0.70 -13.60 13.01
CA ILE A 97 -1.82 -14.21 12.28
C ILE A 97 -1.58 -14.29 10.77
N GLY A 98 -0.43 -13.79 10.32
CA GLY A 98 -0.12 -13.66 8.91
C GLY A 98 -1.00 -12.64 8.18
N SER A 99 -0.66 -12.29 6.96
CA SER A 99 -1.44 -11.40 6.12
C SER A 99 -1.75 -12.04 4.78
N GLY A 100 -2.75 -11.49 4.08
CA GLY A 100 -3.14 -11.95 2.75
C GLY A 100 -3.69 -10.83 1.91
N ARG A 101 -3.80 -11.10 0.59
CA ARG A 101 -4.23 -10.11 -0.41
C ARG A 101 -5.56 -10.49 -1.07
N THR A 102 -6.28 -11.45 -0.50
CA THR A 102 -7.62 -11.82 -0.98
C THR A 102 -8.54 -10.61 -0.90
N LYS A 103 -9.14 -10.24 -2.03
CA LYS A 103 -10.17 -9.20 -2.07
C LYS A 103 -11.54 -9.83 -1.84
N LEU A 104 -12.35 -9.18 -1.02
CA LEU A 104 -13.76 -9.53 -0.82
C LEU A 104 -14.57 -8.70 -1.82
N GLU A 105 -15.08 -9.32 -2.88
CA GLU A 105 -15.71 -8.61 -4.00
C GLU A 105 -17.13 -9.10 -4.28
N THR A 106 -17.45 -10.34 -3.88
CA THR A 106 -18.75 -10.95 -4.17
C THR A 106 -19.64 -11.03 -2.96
N LYS A 107 -20.95 -10.98 -3.21
CA LYS A 107 -21.95 -11.13 -2.15
C LYS A 107 -21.79 -12.47 -1.40
N GLU A 108 -21.43 -13.54 -2.10
CA GLU A 108 -21.21 -14.85 -1.50
C GLU A 108 -20.04 -14.83 -0.49
N GLN A 109 -18.96 -14.11 -0.81
CA GLN A 109 -17.83 -13.92 0.11
C GLN A 109 -18.24 -13.11 1.34
N PHE A 110 -19.03 -12.04 1.14
CA PHE A 110 -19.55 -11.22 2.24
C PHE A 110 -20.46 -12.03 3.16
N ASP A 111 -21.35 -12.84 2.60
CA ASP A 111 -22.29 -13.69 3.37
C ASP A 111 -21.54 -14.78 4.14
N LYS A 112 -20.54 -15.44 3.54
CA LYS A 112 -19.66 -16.40 4.24
C LYS A 112 -18.91 -15.75 5.40
N GLY A 113 -18.32 -14.56 5.16
CA GLY A 113 -17.67 -13.81 6.23
C GLY A 113 -18.65 -13.45 7.34
N LEU A 114 -19.86 -13.03 7.01
CA LEU A 114 -20.88 -12.70 8.02
C LEU A 114 -21.31 -13.91 8.86
N GLN A 115 -21.36 -15.09 8.26
CA GLN A 115 -21.70 -16.31 8.96
C GLN A 115 -20.75 -16.55 10.13
N ILE A 116 -19.43 -16.56 9.90
CA ILE A 116 -18.46 -16.81 10.97
C ILE A 116 -18.45 -15.67 12.01
N LEU A 117 -18.65 -14.43 11.58
CA LEU A 117 -18.74 -13.30 12.52
C LEU A 117 -19.94 -13.47 13.48
N LYS A 118 -21.06 -13.98 13.00
CA LYS A 118 -22.24 -14.28 13.83
C LYS A 118 -22.03 -15.50 14.74
N GLU A 119 -21.38 -16.54 14.23
CA GLU A 119 -21.08 -17.75 15.02
C GLU A 119 -20.17 -17.44 16.22
N LEU A 120 -19.22 -16.53 16.05
CA LEU A 120 -18.30 -16.08 17.10
C LEU A 120 -18.83 -14.88 17.92
N ASP A 121 -20.06 -14.45 17.65
CA ASP A 121 -20.69 -13.26 18.24
C ASP A 121 -19.82 -12.01 18.11
N ILE A 122 -19.11 -11.86 16.98
CA ILE A 122 -18.26 -10.70 16.69
C ILE A 122 -19.13 -9.50 16.35
N LYS A 123 -18.94 -8.40 17.07
CA LYS A 123 -19.67 -7.13 16.89
C LYS A 123 -18.92 -6.13 16.04
N ALA A 124 -17.60 -6.24 15.98
CA ALA A 124 -16.75 -5.37 15.17
C ALA A 124 -15.66 -6.17 14.47
N LEU A 125 -15.37 -5.83 13.21
CA LEU A 125 -14.29 -6.38 12.42
C LEU A 125 -13.32 -5.25 12.09
N VAL A 126 -12.05 -5.38 12.50
CA VAL A 126 -10.98 -4.42 12.21
C VAL A 126 -10.12 -4.96 11.08
N ILE A 127 -10.00 -4.19 9.99
CA ILE A 127 -9.17 -4.53 8.83
C ILE A 127 -7.97 -3.59 8.81
N ILE A 128 -6.79 -4.14 9.09
CA ILE A 128 -5.53 -3.40 9.12
C ILE A 128 -4.85 -3.59 7.75
N GLY A 129 -4.70 -2.52 6.97
CA GLY A 129 -4.12 -2.65 5.63
C GLY A 129 -3.96 -1.33 4.89
N GLY A 130 -3.47 -1.40 3.67
CA GLY A 130 -3.29 -0.25 2.77
C GLY A 130 -4.61 0.29 2.20
N ASP A 131 -4.51 1.14 1.18
CA ASP A 131 -5.63 1.79 0.51
C ASP A 131 -6.65 0.78 -0.09
N ASP A 132 -6.18 -0.25 -0.81
CA ASP A 132 -7.06 -1.32 -1.32
C ASP A 132 -7.82 -2.04 -0.21
N SER A 133 -7.14 -2.34 0.89
CA SER A 133 -7.74 -3.03 2.03
C SER A 133 -8.77 -2.16 2.75
N ASN A 134 -8.51 -0.86 2.88
CA ASN A 134 -9.45 0.09 3.46
C ASN A 134 -10.64 0.36 2.52
N THR A 135 -10.41 0.39 1.20
CA THR A 135 -11.51 0.43 0.22
C THR A 135 -12.40 -0.80 0.35
N ASN A 136 -11.81 -1.99 0.47
CA ASN A 136 -12.55 -3.22 0.67
C ASN A 136 -13.31 -3.23 2.02
N ALA A 137 -12.70 -2.69 3.08
CA ALA A 137 -13.38 -2.48 4.37
C ALA A 137 -14.59 -1.55 4.22
N CYS A 138 -14.50 -0.46 3.44
CA CYS A 138 -15.63 0.43 3.16
C CYS A 138 -16.77 -0.30 2.44
N VAL A 139 -16.46 -1.12 1.43
CA VAL A 139 -17.47 -1.90 0.69
C VAL A 139 -18.17 -2.89 1.63
N LEU A 140 -17.40 -3.57 2.47
CA LEU A 140 -17.95 -4.52 3.44
C LEU A 140 -18.81 -3.82 4.51
N ALA A 141 -18.37 -2.66 5.00
CA ALA A 141 -19.14 -1.84 5.94
C ALA A 141 -20.48 -1.39 5.34
N GLU A 142 -20.44 -0.93 4.08
CA GLU A 142 -21.66 -0.53 3.35
C GLU A 142 -22.64 -1.70 3.22
N TYR A 143 -22.15 -2.87 2.81
CA TYR A 143 -22.96 -4.07 2.66
C TYR A 143 -23.59 -4.50 3.99
N TYR A 144 -22.80 -4.64 5.06
CA TYR A 144 -23.29 -5.08 6.37
C TYR A 144 -24.28 -4.08 6.98
N LYS A 145 -24.08 -2.78 6.74
CA LYS A 145 -25.02 -1.76 7.18
C LYS A 145 -26.33 -1.83 6.39
N ALA A 146 -26.26 -2.01 5.07
CA ALA A 146 -27.44 -2.12 4.20
C ALA A 146 -28.35 -3.28 4.58
N ILE A 147 -27.78 -4.43 4.97
CA ILE A 147 -28.55 -5.62 5.37
C ILE A 147 -28.87 -5.69 6.87
N GLY A 148 -28.50 -4.68 7.65
CA GLY A 148 -28.71 -4.67 9.10
C GLY A 148 -27.98 -5.80 9.84
N ALA A 149 -26.77 -6.15 9.43
CA ALA A 149 -26.02 -7.31 9.95
C ALA A 149 -25.66 -7.20 11.44
N GLY A 150 -25.62 -5.98 11.99
CA GLY A 150 -25.24 -5.73 13.40
C GLY A 150 -23.73 -5.84 13.67
N VAL A 151 -22.90 -5.90 12.61
CA VAL A 151 -21.44 -5.94 12.70
C VAL A 151 -20.88 -4.63 12.15
N GLN A 152 -20.03 -3.98 12.92
CA GLN A 152 -19.28 -2.80 12.48
C GLN A 152 -18.01 -3.24 11.75
N VAL A 153 -17.64 -2.55 10.68
CA VAL A 153 -16.36 -2.76 9.99
C VAL A 153 -15.54 -1.48 10.08
N ILE A 154 -14.31 -1.61 10.57
CA ILE A 154 -13.41 -0.49 10.84
C ILE A 154 -12.12 -0.73 10.07
N GLY A 155 -11.77 0.19 9.16
CA GLY A 155 -10.48 0.20 8.50
C GLY A 155 -9.43 0.88 9.39
N CYS A 156 -8.27 0.23 9.53
CA CYS A 156 -7.09 0.80 10.16
C CYS A 156 -6.00 0.99 9.08
N PRO A 157 -5.75 2.23 8.64
CA PRO A 157 -4.79 2.49 7.59
C PRO A 157 -3.37 2.09 7.95
N LYS A 158 -2.70 1.42 7.02
CA LYS A 158 -1.33 0.97 7.11
C LYS A 158 -0.63 1.21 5.77
N THR A 159 0.47 1.94 5.77
CA THR A 159 1.39 2.04 4.64
C THR A 159 2.75 2.53 5.09
N ILE A 160 3.81 1.99 4.51
CA ILE A 160 5.15 2.55 4.70
C ILE A 160 5.38 3.78 3.82
N ASP A 161 4.56 3.99 2.79
CA ASP A 161 4.72 5.07 1.81
C ASP A 161 4.44 6.46 2.38
N GLY A 162 3.70 6.54 3.50
CA GLY A 162 3.36 7.81 4.13
C GLY A 162 2.27 8.61 3.40
N ASP A 163 1.59 8.02 2.42
CA ASP A 163 0.59 8.66 1.56
C ASP A 163 -0.84 8.60 2.10
N LEU A 164 -1.14 7.70 3.05
CA LEU A 164 -2.42 7.66 3.76
C LEU A 164 -2.42 8.65 4.94
N LYS A 165 -2.46 9.92 4.62
CA LYS A 165 -2.41 11.04 5.56
C LYS A 165 -3.64 11.94 5.41
N ASN A 166 -4.20 12.35 6.54
CA ASN A 166 -5.29 13.32 6.59
C ASN A 166 -5.28 14.08 7.94
N ALA A 167 -6.30 14.87 8.22
CA ALA A 167 -6.40 15.65 9.46
C ALA A 167 -6.45 14.77 10.73
N GLN A 168 -6.88 13.52 10.64
CA GLN A 168 -6.99 12.57 11.75
C GLN A 168 -5.80 11.60 11.82
N ILE A 169 -5.09 11.42 10.71
CA ILE A 169 -3.94 10.50 10.59
C ILE A 169 -2.75 11.34 10.13
N GLU A 170 -1.89 11.71 11.07
CA GLU A 170 -0.69 12.50 10.78
C GLU A 170 0.37 11.66 10.08
N THR A 171 0.54 10.42 10.53
CA THR A 171 1.54 9.48 9.99
C THR A 171 0.98 8.07 10.05
N SER A 172 1.10 7.32 8.96
CA SER A 172 0.78 5.90 8.95
C SER A 172 1.92 5.10 9.62
N PHE A 173 1.58 4.08 10.39
CA PHE A 173 2.59 3.27 11.05
C PHE A 173 3.43 2.49 10.04
N GLY A 174 4.71 2.29 10.36
CA GLY A 174 5.69 1.63 9.51
C GLY A 174 6.55 2.56 8.67
N PHE A 175 6.11 3.78 8.35
CA PHE A 175 6.86 4.77 7.58
C PHE A 175 8.22 5.10 8.22
N ASP A 176 8.21 5.52 9.49
CA ASP A 176 9.43 5.91 10.21
C ASP A 176 10.45 4.78 10.30
N THR A 177 10.00 3.56 10.62
CA THR A 177 10.87 2.38 10.65
C THR A 177 11.44 2.05 9.27
N ALA A 178 10.63 2.12 8.22
CA ALA A 178 11.09 1.89 6.85
C ALA A 178 12.16 2.91 6.45
N CYS A 179 11.94 4.20 6.72
CA CYS A 179 12.91 5.24 6.43
C CYS A 179 14.22 5.07 7.20
N LYS A 180 14.17 4.67 8.47
CA LYS A 180 15.38 4.37 9.26
C LYS A 180 16.18 3.21 8.69
N VAL A 181 15.52 2.10 8.39
CA VAL A 181 16.19 0.92 7.80
C VAL A 181 16.79 1.26 6.43
N TYR A 182 16.04 1.94 5.57
CA TYR A 182 16.53 2.36 4.26
C TYR A 182 17.71 3.32 4.38
N SER A 183 17.65 4.30 5.27
CA SER A 183 18.73 5.26 5.47
C SER A 183 20.01 4.59 5.96
N GLU A 184 19.90 3.58 6.82
CA GLU A 184 21.05 2.79 7.26
C GLU A 184 21.69 2.01 6.10
N VAL A 185 20.88 1.30 5.30
CA VAL A 185 21.37 0.55 4.13
C VAL A 185 21.98 1.49 3.09
N ILE A 186 21.35 2.62 2.79
CA ILE A 186 21.85 3.64 1.85
C ILE A 186 23.18 4.20 2.36
N GLY A 187 23.28 4.53 3.66
CA GLY A 187 24.48 5.02 4.28
C GLY A 187 25.65 4.03 4.16
N ASN A 188 25.40 2.73 4.32
CA ASN A 188 26.38 1.69 4.12
C ASN A 188 26.87 1.61 2.66
N ILE A 189 25.95 1.69 1.68
CA ILE A 189 26.29 1.75 0.26
C ILE A 189 27.14 2.99 -0.05
N GLN A 190 26.79 4.15 0.52
CA GLN A 190 27.59 5.39 0.33
C GLN A 190 28.99 5.28 0.91
N ARG A 191 29.17 4.62 2.05
CA ARG A 191 30.48 4.36 2.64
C ARG A 191 31.32 3.46 1.74
N ASP A 192 30.71 2.42 1.17
CA ASP A 192 31.38 1.54 0.22
C ASP A 192 31.77 2.29 -1.06
N CYS A 193 30.87 3.07 -1.65
CA CYS A 193 31.18 3.96 -2.78
C CYS A 193 32.38 4.87 -2.53
N ASN A 194 32.39 5.54 -1.37
CA ASN A 194 33.45 6.47 -1.01
C ASN A 194 34.77 5.76 -0.76
N SER A 195 34.73 4.58 -0.16
CA SER A 195 35.91 3.76 0.11
C SER A 195 36.54 3.22 -1.18
N ALA A 196 35.74 2.68 -2.06
CA ALA A 196 36.20 2.11 -3.33
C ALA A 196 36.47 3.17 -4.42
N GLN A 197 35.92 4.38 -4.26
CA GLN A 197 35.91 5.46 -5.29
C GLN A 197 35.42 4.97 -6.66
N LYS A 198 34.42 4.09 -6.64
CA LYS A 198 33.87 3.40 -7.82
C LYS A 198 32.36 3.30 -7.74
N TYR A 199 31.76 3.16 -8.91
CA TYR A 199 30.39 2.86 -9.19
C TYR A 199 29.40 3.96 -8.84
N TRP A 200 28.38 4.06 -9.67
CA TRP A 200 27.15 4.79 -9.40
C TRP A 200 26.07 3.78 -9.00
N HIS A 201 25.52 3.95 -7.81
CA HIS A 201 24.43 3.11 -7.31
C HIS A 201 23.10 3.82 -7.51
N PHE A 202 22.26 3.23 -8.33
CA PHE A 202 20.88 3.66 -8.53
C PHE A 202 20.00 2.87 -7.59
N ILE A 203 19.43 3.52 -6.58
CA ILE A 203 18.68 2.90 -5.51
C ILE A 203 17.20 3.24 -5.68
N LYS A 204 16.42 2.24 -6.09
CA LYS A 204 14.96 2.35 -6.16
C LYS A 204 14.38 2.18 -4.76
N LEU A 205 13.60 3.15 -4.33
CA LEU A 205 12.90 3.16 -3.04
C LEU A 205 11.41 2.95 -3.25
N MET A 206 10.75 2.31 -2.30
CA MET A 206 9.30 2.18 -2.28
C MET A 206 8.64 3.56 -2.16
N GLY A 207 7.36 3.62 -2.49
CA GLY A 207 6.58 4.85 -2.57
C GLY A 207 6.06 5.08 -3.99
N ARG A 208 4.80 4.66 -4.25
CA ARG A 208 4.18 4.77 -5.59
C ARG A 208 3.51 6.11 -5.80
N SER A 209 2.69 6.52 -4.84
CA SER A 209 1.85 7.72 -4.96
C SER A 209 2.50 8.98 -4.40
N ALA A 210 3.64 8.84 -3.73
CA ALA A 210 4.38 9.94 -3.14
C ALA A 210 5.86 9.59 -2.95
N SER A 211 6.71 10.61 -2.96
CA SER A 211 8.17 10.48 -2.77
C SER A 211 8.62 10.67 -1.33
N HIS A 212 7.73 10.48 -0.35
CA HIS A 212 8.02 10.75 1.08
C HIS A 212 9.21 9.94 1.60
N ILE A 213 9.27 8.62 1.28
CA ILE A 213 10.41 7.78 1.69
C ILE A 213 11.71 8.26 1.05
N ALA A 214 11.68 8.57 -0.26
CA ALA A 214 12.87 9.04 -0.97
C ALA A 214 13.39 10.35 -0.38
N LEU A 215 12.48 11.29 -0.10
CA LEU A 215 12.81 12.59 0.51
C LEU A 215 13.40 12.41 1.92
N GLU A 216 12.76 11.63 2.78
CA GLU A 216 13.23 11.39 4.13
C GLU A 216 14.61 10.72 4.14
N CYS A 217 14.80 9.69 3.32
CA CYS A 217 16.10 9.04 3.16
C CYS A 217 17.17 10.00 2.61
N ALA A 218 16.81 10.89 1.68
CA ALA A 218 17.72 11.89 1.14
C ALA A 218 18.16 12.90 2.20
N LEU A 219 17.25 13.35 3.05
CA LEU A 219 17.56 14.27 4.15
C LEU A 219 18.52 13.63 5.18
N GLN A 220 18.36 12.34 5.43
CA GLN A 220 19.20 11.62 6.37
C GLN A 220 20.57 11.22 5.80
N THR A 221 20.66 10.90 4.49
CA THR A 221 21.85 10.29 3.90
C THR A 221 22.61 11.23 2.94
N GLN A 222 21.99 12.31 2.47
CA GLN A 222 22.58 13.28 1.55
C GLN A 222 23.20 12.62 0.31
N PRO A 223 22.41 11.93 -0.53
CA PRO A 223 22.87 11.30 -1.76
C PRO A 223 23.31 12.35 -2.77
N ASN A 224 24.02 11.93 -3.82
CA ASN A 224 24.43 12.85 -4.90
C ASN A 224 23.24 13.32 -5.74
N VAL A 225 22.23 12.49 -5.90
CA VAL A 225 20.97 12.79 -6.56
C VAL A 225 19.81 12.15 -5.80
N CYS A 226 18.73 12.88 -5.63
CA CYS A 226 17.44 12.34 -5.24
C CYS A 226 16.39 12.88 -6.22
N ILE A 227 15.65 11.99 -6.85
CA ILE A 227 14.53 12.38 -7.71
C ILE A 227 13.26 12.43 -6.83
N ILE A 228 12.53 13.53 -6.92
CA ILE A 228 11.24 13.72 -6.27
C ILE A 228 10.18 13.75 -7.37
N SER A 229 9.28 12.78 -7.35
CA SER A 229 8.28 12.59 -8.41
C SER A 229 7.36 13.79 -8.57
N GLU A 230 6.95 14.42 -7.46
CA GLU A 230 6.11 15.59 -7.44
C GLU A 230 6.77 16.80 -8.13
N GLU A 231 8.08 16.97 -7.97
CA GLU A 231 8.83 18.02 -8.69
C GLU A 231 8.92 17.73 -10.20
N VAL A 232 9.04 16.47 -10.57
CA VAL A 232 9.04 16.05 -11.99
C VAL A 232 7.71 16.41 -12.65
N GLU A 233 6.59 16.18 -11.98
CA GLU A 233 5.25 16.54 -12.47
C GLU A 233 5.09 18.08 -12.53
N GLU A 234 5.45 18.80 -11.46
CA GLU A 234 5.34 20.25 -11.39
C GLU A 234 6.15 20.94 -12.48
N LYS A 235 7.39 20.48 -12.71
CA LYS A 235 8.29 21.01 -13.73
C LYS A 235 7.98 20.46 -15.14
N ASN A 236 6.98 19.60 -15.28
CA ASN A 236 6.60 18.94 -16.53
C ASN A 236 7.80 18.27 -17.26
N MET A 237 8.66 17.60 -16.47
CA MET A 237 9.87 16.98 -17.03
C MET A 237 9.52 15.71 -17.83
N SER A 238 10.17 15.58 -18.98
CA SER A 238 10.17 14.33 -19.74
C SER A 238 11.18 13.32 -19.16
N LEU A 239 11.11 12.09 -19.61
CA LEU A 239 12.10 11.07 -19.24
C LEU A 239 13.53 11.49 -19.69
N ASP A 240 13.65 12.10 -20.86
CA ASP A 240 14.93 12.60 -21.38
C ASP A 240 15.49 13.75 -20.53
N ASP A 241 14.63 14.63 -19.99
CA ASP A 241 15.06 15.69 -19.07
C ASP A 241 15.64 15.11 -17.79
N ILE A 242 14.98 14.08 -17.22
CA ILE A 242 15.44 13.38 -16.02
C ILE A 242 16.79 12.71 -16.28
N VAL A 243 16.90 11.98 -17.38
CA VAL A 243 18.15 11.30 -17.77
C VAL A 243 19.26 12.33 -17.98
N THR A 244 18.98 13.42 -18.68
CA THR A 244 19.96 14.50 -18.94
C THR A 244 20.40 15.16 -17.64
N TYR A 245 19.49 15.40 -16.71
CA TYR A 245 19.82 15.94 -15.39
C TYR A 245 20.77 15.02 -14.61
N VAL A 246 20.46 13.74 -14.51
CA VAL A 246 21.29 12.75 -13.80
C VAL A 246 22.65 12.59 -14.50
N ALA A 247 22.65 12.45 -15.83
CA ALA A 247 23.87 12.32 -16.62
C ALA A 247 24.78 13.57 -16.49
N GLY A 248 24.21 14.76 -16.42
CA GLY A 248 24.93 15.99 -16.19
C GLY A 248 25.68 16.01 -14.86
N ILE A 249 25.05 15.54 -13.79
CA ILE A 249 25.70 15.42 -12.47
C ILE A 249 26.81 14.38 -12.50
N VAL A 250 26.56 13.22 -13.11
CA VAL A 250 27.57 12.15 -13.27
C VAL A 250 28.80 12.69 -14.05
N ALA A 251 28.58 13.35 -15.18
CA ALA A 251 29.65 13.91 -16.01
C ALA A 251 30.44 15.00 -15.26
N LYS A 252 29.78 15.93 -14.57
CA LYS A 252 30.41 16.94 -13.75
C LYS A 252 31.31 16.34 -12.68
N ARG A 253 30.81 15.40 -11.92
CA ARG A 253 31.57 14.73 -10.86
C ARG A 253 32.74 13.91 -11.41
N ALA A 254 32.55 13.25 -12.57
CA ALA A 254 33.63 12.53 -13.25
C ALA A 254 34.76 13.49 -13.69
N ALA A 255 34.43 14.69 -14.21
CA ALA A 255 35.40 15.70 -14.56
C ALA A 255 36.19 16.22 -13.35
N GLU A 256 35.61 16.17 -12.15
CA GLU A 256 36.25 16.51 -10.87
C GLU A 256 37.06 15.34 -10.27
N GLY A 257 37.13 14.19 -10.95
CA GLY A 257 37.79 12.96 -10.45
C GLY A 257 36.95 12.09 -9.56
N ASN A 258 35.67 12.43 -9.33
CA ASN A 258 34.75 11.75 -8.45
C ASN A 258 33.73 10.91 -9.22
N ASN A 259 34.17 9.87 -9.94
CA ASN A 259 33.28 9.03 -10.76
C ASN A 259 32.56 7.93 -9.95
N PHE A 260 31.92 8.32 -8.88
CA PHE A 260 31.13 7.45 -8.02
C PHE A 260 30.03 8.25 -7.31
N GLY A 261 28.99 7.56 -6.84
CA GLY A 261 27.92 8.19 -6.08
C GLY A 261 26.65 7.36 -5.97
N THR A 262 25.65 7.97 -5.38
CA THR A 262 24.32 7.37 -5.16
C THR A 262 23.22 8.25 -5.74
N VAL A 263 22.24 7.59 -6.36
CA VAL A 263 21.04 8.21 -6.92
C VAL A 263 19.83 7.51 -6.31
N LEU A 264 18.97 8.26 -5.61
CA LEU A 264 17.72 7.75 -5.05
C LEU A 264 16.57 8.02 -6.02
N ILE A 265 15.77 6.98 -6.28
CA ILE A 265 14.67 7.04 -7.25
C ILE A 265 13.43 6.42 -6.59
N PRO A 266 12.31 7.16 -6.45
CA PRO A 266 11.05 6.59 -5.99
C PRO A 266 10.48 5.66 -7.06
N GLU A 267 9.90 4.53 -6.66
CA GLU A 267 9.38 3.52 -7.60
C GLU A 267 8.21 4.03 -8.46
N GLY A 268 7.45 5.01 -7.96
CA GLY A 268 6.34 5.60 -8.66
C GLY A 268 6.71 6.66 -9.70
N LEU A 269 7.98 7.01 -9.85
CA LEU A 269 8.45 8.10 -10.72
C LEU A 269 7.82 8.13 -12.10
N ILE A 270 7.66 6.95 -12.72
CA ILE A 270 7.16 6.83 -14.10
C ILE A 270 5.72 7.36 -14.26
N GLU A 271 4.91 7.28 -13.20
CA GLU A 271 3.52 7.75 -13.20
C GLU A 271 3.42 9.28 -13.07
N PHE A 272 4.51 9.94 -12.68
CA PHE A 272 4.60 11.39 -12.56
C PHE A 272 5.21 12.07 -13.81
N VAL A 273 5.76 11.29 -14.74
CA VAL A 273 6.17 11.80 -16.05
C VAL A 273 4.92 12.00 -16.91
N PRO A 274 4.58 13.24 -17.34
CA PRO A 274 3.25 13.53 -17.92
C PRO A 274 2.90 12.71 -19.16
N ALA A 275 3.88 12.45 -20.02
CA ALA A 275 3.67 11.60 -21.21
C ALA A 275 3.38 10.14 -20.82
N MET A 276 4.11 9.60 -19.85
CA MET A 276 3.90 8.25 -19.35
C MET A 276 2.57 8.12 -18.60
N LYS A 277 2.18 9.13 -17.83
CA LYS A 277 0.88 9.20 -17.14
C LYS A 277 -0.29 9.07 -18.13
N ARG A 278 -0.21 9.82 -19.26
CA ARG A 278 -1.23 9.73 -20.32
C ARG A 278 -1.26 8.35 -20.98
N LEU A 279 -0.08 7.80 -21.30
CA LEU A 279 0.04 6.46 -21.86
C LEU A 279 -0.55 5.40 -20.93
N ILE A 280 -0.18 5.41 -19.65
CA ILE A 280 -0.65 4.44 -18.65
C ILE A 280 -2.17 4.54 -18.48
N ALA A 281 -2.73 5.75 -18.44
CA ALA A 281 -4.17 5.96 -18.33
C ALA A 281 -4.92 5.36 -19.54
N GLU A 282 -4.48 5.67 -20.77
CA GLU A 282 -5.09 5.13 -21.99
C GLU A 282 -4.95 3.62 -22.08
N LEU A 283 -3.78 3.08 -21.73
CA LEU A 283 -3.52 1.65 -21.73
C LEU A 283 -4.42 0.91 -20.73
N ASN A 284 -4.56 1.44 -19.52
CA ASN A 284 -5.44 0.88 -18.50
C ASN A 284 -6.91 0.88 -18.95
N ASP A 285 -7.38 1.98 -19.53
CA ASP A 285 -8.75 2.08 -20.06
C ASP A 285 -8.99 1.10 -21.21
N PHE A 286 -8.01 0.94 -22.08
CA PHE A 286 -8.05 -0.02 -23.19
C PHE A 286 -8.11 -1.46 -22.67
N LEU A 287 -7.19 -1.84 -21.79
CA LEU A 287 -7.12 -3.20 -21.22
C LEU A 287 -8.37 -3.53 -20.40
N ALA A 288 -8.92 -2.58 -19.65
CA ALA A 288 -10.16 -2.79 -18.89
C ALA A 288 -11.37 -3.09 -19.79
N LYS A 289 -11.42 -2.50 -21.00
CA LYS A 289 -12.51 -2.69 -21.95
C LYS A 289 -12.35 -3.95 -22.80
N HIS A 290 -11.13 -4.45 -22.99
CA HIS A 290 -10.80 -5.51 -23.94
C HIS A 290 -10.07 -6.70 -23.28
N ASP A 291 -10.17 -6.87 -21.97
CA ASP A 291 -9.44 -7.88 -21.19
C ASP A 291 -9.61 -9.30 -21.76
N ALA A 292 -10.85 -9.72 -22.03
CA ALA A 292 -11.13 -11.05 -22.55
C ALA A 292 -10.50 -11.29 -23.93
N GLU A 293 -10.57 -10.29 -24.82
CA GLU A 293 -9.98 -10.35 -26.17
C GLU A 293 -8.44 -10.36 -26.09
N PHE A 294 -7.87 -9.50 -25.24
CA PHE A 294 -6.43 -9.38 -25.06
C PHE A 294 -5.79 -10.67 -24.53
N LYS A 295 -6.44 -11.36 -23.58
CA LYS A 295 -5.98 -12.64 -23.03
C LYS A 295 -5.94 -13.77 -24.07
N MET A 296 -6.73 -13.66 -25.14
CA MET A 296 -6.73 -14.65 -26.23
C MET A 296 -5.62 -14.42 -27.26
N ILE A 297 -4.98 -13.25 -27.26
CA ILE A 297 -3.91 -12.89 -28.20
C ILE A 297 -2.59 -13.51 -27.75
N LYS A 298 -1.85 -14.10 -28.71
CA LYS A 298 -0.51 -14.64 -28.42
C LYS A 298 0.42 -13.56 -27.85
N LYS A 299 1.19 -13.90 -26.84
CA LYS A 299 2.12 -12.97 -26.17
C LYS A 299 3.03 -12.19 -27.14
N SER A 300 3.46 -12.84 -28.23
CA SER A 300 4.28 -12.22 -29.28
C SER A 300 3.55 -11.14 -30.10
N GLU A 301 2.24 -11.18 -30.12
CA GLU A 301 1.38 -10.28 -30.92
C GLU A 301 0.74 -9.18 -30.07
N GLN A 302 0.76 -9.32 -28.73
CA GLN A 302 0.13 -8.39 -27.81
C GLN A 302 0.65 -6.96 -27.94
N ARG A 303 1.98 -6.79 -28.11
CA ARG A 303 2.57 -5.46 -28.29
C ARG A 303 2.06 -4.76 -29.57
N ALA A 304 2.04 -5.47 -30.68
CA ALA A 304 1.54 -4.92 -31.94
C ALA A 304 0.04 -4.59 -31.87
N TYR A 305 -0.73 -5.43 -31.18
CA TYR A 305 -2.15 -5.20 -30.95
C TYR A 305 -2.39 -3.92 -30.14
N ILE A 306 -1.69 -3.72 -29.02
CA ILE A 306 -1.77 -2.49 -28.21
C ILE A 306 -1.42 -1.27 -29.08
N ILE A 307 -0.29 -1.31 -29.80
CA ILE A 307 0.16 -0.22 -30.68
C ILE A 307 -0.94 0.19 -31.68
N SER A 308 -1.70 -0.78 -32.21
CA SER A 308 -2.77 -0.53 -33.17
C SER A 308 -4.01 0.13 -32.57
N LYS A 309 -4.15 0.16 -31.25
CA LYS A 309 -5.35 0.61 -30.54
C LYS A 309 -5.19 1.94 -29.78
N LEU A 310 -3.96 2.28 -29.45
CA LEU A 310 -3.65 3.55 -28.78
C LEU A 310 -3.73 4.74 -29.72
N THR A 311 -3.90 5.93 -29.14
CA THR A 311 -3.74 7.20 -29.89
C THR A 311 -2.36 7.28 -30.49
N LYS A 312 -2.18 8.05 -31.57
CA LYS A 312 -0.90 8.12 -32.28
C LYS A 312 0.27 8.49 -31.37
N GLU A 313 0.11 9.51 -30.53
CA GLU A 313 1.15 9.97 -29.58
C GLU A 313 1.56 8.85 -28.62
N ASN A 314 0.58 8.20 -27.98
CA ASN A 314 0.84 7.12 -27.02
C ASN A 314 1.33 5.84 -27.71
N SER A 315 0.88 5.57 -28.93
CA SER A 315 1.37 4.46 -29.75
C SER A 315 2.85 4.61 -30.09
N ASP A 316 3.27 5.81 -30.52
CA ASP A 316 4.66 6.11 -30.83
C ASP A 316 5.53 6.00 -29.57
N LEU A 317 5.06 6.55 -28.44
CA LEU A 317 5.74 6.45 -27.15
C LEU A 317 5.85 4.98 -26.71
N TYR A 318 4.76 4.21 -26.74
CA TYR A 318 4.77 2.80 -26.34
C TYR A 318 5.68 1.96 -27.23
N ALA A 319 5.73 2.24 -28.54
CA ALA A 319 6.62 1.58 -29.48
C ALA A 319 8.11 1.88 -29.22
N SER A 320 8.43 3.08 -28.69
CA SER A 320 9.81 3.47 -28.35
C SER A 320 10.33 2.85 -27.06
N LEU A 321 9.44 2.35 -26.18
CA LEU A 321 9.84 1.76 -24.90
C LEU A 321 10.61 0.43 -25.10
N PRO A 322 11.61 0.15 -24.25
CA PRO A 322 12.23 -1.16 -24.19
C PRO A 322 11.18 -2.27 -24.01
N GLU A 323 11.41 -3.44 -24.65
CA GLU A 323 10.44 -4.55 -24.65
C GLU A 323 10.02 -4.98 -23.24
N GLY A 324 10.97 -5.02 -22.30
CA GLY A 324 10.70 -5.37 -20.91
C GLY A 324 9.75 -4.37 -20.23
N VAL A 325 9.94 -3.06 -20.46
CA VAL A 325 9.08 -2.01 -19.90
C VAL A 325 7.70 -2.04 -20.53
N ALA A 326 7.61 -2.12 -21.86
CA ALA A 326 6.35 -2.20 -22.57
C ALA A 326 5.53 -3.43 -22.14
N ARG A 327 6.20 -4.56 -21.91
CA ARG A 327 5.58 -5.78 -21.41
C ARG A 327 5.06 -5.61 -19.98
N GLN A 328 5.81 -4.99 -19.09
CA GLN A 328 5.36 -4.73 -17.72
C GLN A 328 4.13 -3.85 -17.69
N LEU A 329 4.09 -2.79 -18.50
CA LEU A 329 2.92 -1.90 -18.59
C LEU A 329 1.67 -2.59 -19.14
N SER A 330 1.81 -3.69 -19.86
CA SER A 330 0.70 -4.49 -20.42
C SER A 330 0.30 -5.69 -19.56
N LEU A 331 1.02 -5.97 -18.46
CA LEU A 331 0.63 -7.00 -17.51
C LEU A 331 -0.60 -6.58 -16.73
N ASP A 332 -1.40 -7.56 -16.33
CA ASP A 332 -2.62 -7.36 -15.57
C ASP A 332 -2.34 -6.50 -14.32
N ARG A 333 -3.31 -5.68 -13.91
CA ARG A 333 -3.21 -4.77 -12.76
C ARG A 333 -2.66 -5.43 -11.49
N ASP A 334 -2.94 -6.73 -11.33
CA ASP A 334 -2.45 -7.51 -10.19
C ASP A 334 -0.94 -7.79 -10.25
N CYS A 335 -0.31 -7.73 -11.43
CA CYS A 335 1.13 -7.95 -11.61
C CYS A 335 1.98 -6.68 -11.51
N LEU A 336 1.43 -5.50 -11.82
CA LEU A 336 2.14 -4.22 -11.68
C LEU A 336 2.37 -3.83 -10.20
N LEU A 337 1.60 -4.42 -9.30
CA LEU A 337 1.70 -4.20 -7.85
C LEU A 337 2.81 -5.02 -7.16
N TYR A 338 3.52 -5.91 -7.89
CA TYR A 338 4.40 -6.93 -7.30
C TYR A 338 5.81 -6.98 -7.86
N THR A 339 6.15 -6.07 -8.78
CA THR A 339 7.53 -5.90 -9.27
C THR A 339 8.14 -4.61 -8.79
#